data_cf6c35fc689efec1c4985130ab3efa08
#
_entry.id   cf6c35fc689efec1c4985130ab3efa08
#
_cell.length_a   1.000
_cell.length_b   1.000
_cell.length_c   1.000
_cell.angle_alpha   90.00
_cell.angle_beta   90.00
_cell.angle_gamma   90.00
#
_symmetry.space_group_name_H-M   'P 1'
#
loop_
_entity.id
_entity.type
_entity.pdbx_description
1 polymer ?
#
loop_
_entity_poly.entity_id
_entity_poly.type
_entity_poly.pdbx_seq_one_letter_code
_entity_poly.pdbx_strand_id
1 'polypeptide(L)'
;VTHRGVSRSFHVITGHTRDGEDCLPPEFETYGSLPGTLVFLMGLGQLPAITARLIEGGMAPDTPAAVIENGTLPDQRAVRAPLSGIHAKVMEAGIGTPAIIVVGETASFDMKCDLKCRSFGPLAGYRIGMVGTRHFTDSLGHALKQEGAVVLPILEMKVISHTKCPAMQEAYRNLAAYTWLIFTSANGVRLFFQEMQHSGMDYRLLGHIKFAVIGDGTGRELANFGFHADYMPDSFCAEALARGLASILTDSDRILIARSRGGSPVLTSILEKAGLVYDDIVLYQVEGRLVSEQRQAEEGFDYITFASASGVRAYLSSGLNINPGQRTGQTRLVCIGDITAGELKKHGIKADITAGTYHIQGLVQAIADDAISREAEGSASV
;
A
#
# COMPACT_ATOMS: atom_id res chain seq x y z
N VAL A 1 16.18 9.76 27.73
CA VAL A 1 17.67 9.76 27.82
C VAL A 1 18.19 10.58 28.99
N THR A 2 17.45 11.53 29.54
CA THR A 2 17.78 12.20 30.81
C THR A 2 16.70 11.94 31.86
N HIS A 3 17.10 11.85 33.15
CA HIS A 3 16.17 11.66 34.26
C HIS A 3 16.72 12.38 35.49
N ARG A 4 15.86 13.15 36.18
CA ARG A 4 16.29 14.07 37.26
C ARG A 4 17.11 13.43 38.38
N GLY A 5 16.88 12.16 38.67
CA GLY A 5 17.59 11.44 39.74
C GLY A 5 18.74 10.56 39.24
N VAL A 6 18.96 10.41 37.94
CA VAL A 6 19.83 9.35 37.36
C VAL A 6 20.85 9.92 36.39
N SER A 7 20.43 10.75 35.43
CA SER A 7 21.30 11.23 34.35
C SER A 7 21.00 12.68 34.01
N ARG A 8 22.02 13.54 34.12
CA ARG A 8 21.93 14.99 33.87
C ARG A 8 22.28 15.35 32.41
N SER A 9 22.96 14.45 31.72
CA SER A 9 23.44 14.67 30.35
C SER A 9 23.17 13.45 29.50
N PHE A 10 23.19 13.64 28.20
CA PHE A 10 23.27 12.55 27.22
C PHE A 10 24.22 12.94 26.09
N HIS A 11 24.86 11.95 25.50
CA HIS A 11 25.80 12.10 24.40
C HIS A 11 25.32 11.26 23.22
N VAL A 12 25.18 11.87 22.05
CA VAL A 12 24.81 11.18 20.83
C VAL A 12 26.06 10.99 19.98
N ILE A 13 26.34 9.73 19.64
CA ILE A 13 27.57 9.30 18.99
C ILE A 13 27.19 8.47 17.76
N THR A 14 27.88 8.68 16.65
CA THR A 14 27.73 7.84 15.45
C THR A 14 28.67 6.64 15.57
N GLY A 15 28.12 5.44 15.55
CA GLY A 15 28.87 4.18 15.66
C GLY A 15 29.51 3.71 14.35
N HIS A 16 29.23 4.37 13.22
CA HIS A 16 29.82 4.05 11.92
C HIS A 16 30.06 5.32 11.12
N THR A 17 31.26 5.49 10.55
CA THR A 17 31.64 6.62 9.70
C THR A 17 31.85 6.18 8.25
N ARG A 18 31.93 7.14 7.33
CA ARG A 18 31.92 6.92 5.88
C ARG A 18 33.20 6.25 5.32
N ASP A 19 34.26 6.18 6.10
CA ASP A 19 35.60 5.87 5.60
C ASP A 19 35.93 4.36 5.60
N GLY A 20 34.94 3.48 5.77
CA GLY A 20 35.11 2.05 5.54
C GLY A 20 36.08 1.32 6.49
N GLU A 21 36.60 2.00 7.49
CA GLU A 21 37.36 1.35 8.55
C GLU A 21 36.39 0.74 9.56
N ASP A 22 36.44 -0.57 9.69
CA ASP A 22 35.68 -1.34 10.71
C ASP A 22 36.18 -1.07 12.14
N CYS A 23 36.90 0.03 12.35
CA CYS A 23 37.50 0.41 13.63
C CYS A 23 36.84 1.66 14.21
N LEU A 24 36.38 1.55 15.44
CA LEU A 24 36.04 2.72 16.25
C LEU A 24 37.31 3.56 16.51
N PRO A 25 37.23 4.91 16.47
CA PRO A 25 38.41 5.77 16.68
C PRO A 25 39.04 5.51 18.04
N PRO A 26 40.37 5.72 18.19
CA PRO A 26 41.10 5.47 19.47
C PRO A 26 40.50 6.17 20.67
N GLU A 27 40.00 7.39 20.48
CA GLU A 27 39.38 8.20 21.53
C GLU A 27 38.02 7.65 22.01
N PHE A 28 37.50 6.61 21.35
CA PHE A 28 36.20 6.00 21.68
C PHE A 28 36.17 5.47 23.12
N GLU A 29 37.30 5.03 23.65
CA GLU A 29 37.42 4.58 25.05
C GLU A 29 37.06 5.69 26.06
N THR A 30 37.32 6.95 25.72
CA THR A 30 36.98 8.08 26.59
C THR A 30 35.49 8.19 26.90
N TYR A 31 34.64 7.69 26.02
CA TYR A 31 33.20 7.65 26.27
C TYR A 31 32.82 6.74 27.44
N GLY A 32 33.65 5.74 27.77
CA GLY A 32 33.43 4.85 28.91
C GLY A 32 33.48 5.59 30.26
N SER A 33 34.17 6.73 30.32
CA SER A 33 34.27 7.56 31.52
C SER A 33 33.27 8.74 31.58
N LEU A 34 32.49 8.97 30.51
CA LEU A 34 31.55 10.08 30.46
C LEU A 34 30.34 9.85 31.39
N PRO A 35 29.98 10.85 32.20
CA PRO A 35 28.74 10.77 32.99
C PRO A 35 27.51 10.91 32.10
N GLY A 36 26.45 10.22 32.45
CA GLY A 36 25.16 10.38 31.76
C GLY A 36 24.75 9.19 30.89
N THR A 37 23.96 9.45 29.88
CA THR A 37 23.46 8.44 28.96
C THR A 37 24.19 8.55 27.66
N LEU A 38 24.71 7.45 27.14
CA LEU A 38 25.28 7.38 25.80
C LEU A 38 24.22 6.83 24.82
N VAL A 39 24.09 7.45 23.66
CA VAL A 39 23.17 7.05 22.59
C VAL A 39 23.97 6.87 21.31
N PHE A 40 24.02 5.66 20.78
CA PHE A 40 24.72 5.36 19.54
C PHE A 40 23.73 5.22 18.38
N LEU A 41 23.97 6.00 17.34
CA LEU A 41 23.28 5.91 16.05
C LEU A 41 24.15 5.10 15.07
N MET A 42 23.50 4.33 14.16
CA MET A 42 24.20 3.52 13.15
C MET A 42 25.26 2.56 13.72
N GLY A 43 25.10 2.13 14.96
CA GLY A 43 26.11 1.34 15.68
C GLY A 43 25.80 -0.16 15.81
N LEU A 44 24.68 -0.66 15.29
CA LEU A 44 24.24 -2.04 15.56
C LEU A 44 25.25 -3.07 15.05
N GLY A 45 25.81 -2.88 13.87
CA GLY A 45 26.84 -3.76 13.30
C GLY A 45 28.16 -3.72 14.10
N GLN A 46 28.43 -2.64 14.83
CA GLN A 46 29.61 -2.42 15.66
C GLN A 46 29.32 -2.67 17.16
N LEU A 47 28.15 -3.21 17.51
CA LEU A 47 27.75 -3.39 18.90
C LEU A 47 28.80 -4.15 19.75
N PRO A 48 29.42 -5.26 19.28
CA PRO A 48 30.48 -5.93 20.03
C PRO A 48 31.68 -5.05 20.32
N ALA A 49 32.14 -4.29 19.33
CA ALA A 49 33.28 -3.36 19.47
C ALA A 49 32.91 -2.18 20.38
N ILE A 50 31.73 -1.61 20.26
CA ILE A 50 31.22 -0.53 21.11
C ILE A 50 31.22 -0.96 22.58
N THR A 51 30.66 -2.12 22.89
CA THR A 51 30.57 -2.63 24.26
C THR A 51 31.95 -2.92 24.85
N ALA A 52 32.85 -3.54 24.07
CA ALA A 52 34.22 -3.82 24.53
C ALA A 52 34.99 -2.54 24.84
N ARG A 53 34.97 -1.56 23.93
CA ARG A 53 35.69 -0.28 24.11
C ARG A 53 35.13 0.56 25.25
N LEU A 54 33.82 0.52 25.52
CA LEU A 54 33.25 1.21 26.68
C LEU A 54 33.72 0.60 28.01
N ILE A 55 33.81 -0.74 28.06
CA ILE A 55 34.31 -1.46 29.23
C ILE A 55 35.81 -1.19 29.45
N GLU A 56 36.63 -1.25 28.37
CA GLU A 56 38.04 -0.88 28.39
C GLU A 56 38.26 0.56 28.87
N GLY A 57 37.35 1.47 28.48
CA GLY A 57 37.34 2.88 28.92
C GLY A 57 36.84 3.10 30.37
N GLY A 58 36.59 2.02 31.12
CA GLY A 58 36.25 2.09 32.56
C GLY A 58 34.75 1.99 32.87
N MET A 59 33.87 1.78 31.89
CA MET A 59 32.43 1.56 32.16
C MET A 59 32.24 0.17 32.79
N ALA A 60 31.41 0.10 33.82
CA ALA A 60 31.12 -1.16 34.49
C ALA A 60 30.42 -2.14 33.55
N PRO A 61 30.82 -3.44 33.48
CA PRO A 61 30.21 -4.44 32.63
C PRO A 61 28.73 -4.67 32.89
N ASP A 62 28.23 -4.37 34.05
CA ASP A 62 26.84 -4.47 34.51
C ASP A 62 26.02 -3.20 34.23
N THR A 63 26.65 -2.15 33.68
CA THR A 63 25.93 -0.91 33.24
C THR A 63 24.75 -1.27 32.35
N PRO A 64 23.52 -0.79 32.63
CA PRO A 64 22.37 -1.06 31.80
C PRO A 64 22.55 -0.60 30.36
N ALA A 65 22.18 -1.45 29.44
CA ALA A 65 22.13 -1.15 28.00
C ALA A 65 20.81 -1.57 27.39
N ALA A 66 20.36 -0.83 26.38
CA ALA A 66 19.16 -1.14 25.60
C ALA A 66 19.45 -0.96 24.11
N VAL A 67 18.87 -1.83 23.29
CA VAL A 67 18.83 -1.66 21.83
C VAL A 67 17.38 -1.59 21.42
N ILE A 68 17.03 -0.52 20.68
CA ILE A 68 15.68 -0.21 20.27
C ILE A 68 15.66 -0.16 18.75
N GLU A 69 14.98 -1.13 18.15
CA GLU A 69 14.71 -1.21 16.70
C GLU A 69 13.42 -0.48 16.38
N ASN A 70 13.37 0.21 15.26
CA ASN A 70 12.20 0.96 14.79
C ASN A 70 11.60 1.90 15.86
N GLY A 71 12.47 2.54 16.63
CA GLY A 71 12.04 3.43 17.72
C GLY A 71 10.98 4.42 17.29
N THR A 72 9.91 4.57 18.05
CA THR A 72 8.74 5.42 17.77
C THR A 72 7.80 4.93 16.66
N LEU A 73 8.08 3.78 16.04
CA LEU A 73 7.20 3.17 15.06
C LEU A 73 6.31 2.10 15.71
N PRO A 74 5.17 1.74 15.09
CA PRO A 74 4.26 0.73 15.64
C PRO A 74 4.89 -0.66 15.84
N ASP A 75 5.91 -0.99 15.06
CA ASP A 75 6.67 -2.24 15.11
C ASP A 75 7.97 -2.11 15.93
N GLN A 76 8.05 -1.11 16.83
CA GLN A 76 9.17 -0.95 17.73
C GLN A 76 9.42 -2.21 18.56
N ARG A 77 10.66 -2.69 18.54
CA ARG A 77 11.13 -3.75 19.44
C ARG A 77 12.30 -3.23 20.30
N ALA A 78 12.39 -3.70 21.50
CA ALA A 78 13.49 -3.31 22.39
C ALA A 78 14.00 -4.50 23.21
N VAL A 79 15.31 -4.59 23.35
CA VAL A 79 15.96 -5.52 24.27
C VAL A 79 16.80 -4.76 25.27
N ARG A 80 16.90 -5.30 26.47
CA ARG A 80 17.69 -4.76 27.57
C ARG A 80 18.52 -5.84 28.22
N ALA A 81 19.75 -5.50 28.54
CA ALA A 81 20.68 -6.37 29.26
C ALA A 81 21.81 -5.52 29.87
N PRO A 82 22.63 -6.06 30.76
CA PRO A 82 23.93 -5.50 31.09
C PRO A 82 24.79 -5.28 29.84
N LEU A 83 25.65 -4.27 29.85
CA LEU A 83 26.52 -3.91 28.72
C LEU A 83 27.30 -5.12 28.20
N SER A 84 27.81 -5.97 29.09
CA SER A 84 28.53 -7.20 28.73
C SER A 84 27.67 -8.27 28.03
N GLY A 85 26.33 -8.24 28.21
CA GLY A 85 25.40 -9.24 27.69
C GLY A 85 24.50 -8.76 26.54
N ILE A 86 24.50 -7.47 26.25
CA ILE A 86 23.53 -6.87 25.33
C ILE A 86 23.64 -7.42 23.91
N HIS A 87 24.87 -7.68 23.43
CA HIS A 87 25.08 -8.25 22.08
C HIS A 87 24.41 -9.63 21.94
N ALA A 88 24.64 -10.53 22.91
CA ALA A 88 24.03 -11.85 22.90
C ALA A 88 22.49 -11.75 22.89
N LYS A 89 21.94 -10.81 23.67
CA LYS A 89 20.49 -10.59 23.74
C LYS A 89 19.89 -10.04 22.44
N VAL A 90 20.63 -9.18 21.75
CA VAL A 90 20.27 -8.65 20.43
C VAL A 90 20.20 -9.77 19.39
N MET A 91 21.22 -10.67 19.40
CA MET A 91 21.26 -11.81 18.45
C MET A 91 20.14 -12.82 18.74
N GLU A 92 19.88 -13.14 20.02
CA GLU A 92 18.78 -14.02 20.42
C GLU A 92 17.42 -13.50 19.98
N ALA A 93 17.19 -12.19 20.13
CA ALA A 93 15.92 -11.54 19.77
C ALA A 93 15.80 -11.20 18.28
N GLY A 94 16.86 -11.37 17.49
CA GLY A 94 16.87 -11.04 16.05
C GLY A 94 16.59 -9.55 15.81
N ILE A 95 17.14 -8.64 16.63
CA ILE A 95 17.00 -7.19 16.44
C ILE A 95 17.80 -6.75 15.22
N GLY A 96 17.16 -6.01 14.32
CA GLY A 96 17.73 -5.51 13.07
C GLY A 96 17.88 -3.98 13.03
N THR A 97 18.16 -3.48 11.85
CA THR A 97 18.22 -2.03 11.56
C THR A 97 16.94 -1.54 10.90
N PRO A 98 16.54 -0.26 11.13
CA PRO A 98 17.24 0.77 11.88
C PRO A 98 17.11 0.61 13.41
N ALA A 99 18.20 0.79 14.15
CA ALA A 99 18.20 0.68 15.59
C ALA A 99 19.09 1.73 16.26
N ILE A 100 18.76 2.08 17.50
CA ILE A 100 19.59 2.91 18.40
C ILE A 100 20.05 2.06 19.58
N ILE A 101 21.26 2.34 20.04
CA ILE A 101 21.84 1.74 21.26
C ILE A 101 21.83 2.81 22.34
N VAL A 102 21.32 2.50 23.52
CA VAL A 102 21.30 3.38 24.70
C VAL A 102 22.06 2.70 25.81
N VAL A 103 23.05 3.38 26.41
CA VAL A 103 23.90 2.85 27.49
C VAL A 103 23.87 3.82 28.67
N GLY A 104 23.74 3.29 29.85
CA GLY A 104 23.68 4.02 31.11
C GLY A 104 22.43 3.69 31.92
N GLU A 105 22.33 4.21 33.16
CA GLU A 105 21.24 3.89 34.08
C GLU A 105 19.84 4.13 33.52
N THR A 106 19.69 5.10 32.62
CA THR A 106 18.39 5.37 31.96
C THR A 106 17.93 4.26 31.03
N ALA A 107 18.82 3.37 30.59
CA ALA A 107 18.46 2.21 29.76
C ALA A 107 17.71 1.12 30.55
N SER A 108 17.80 1.15 31.91
CA SER A 108 17.07 0.21 32.77
C SER A 108 15.58 0.53 32.86
N PHE A 109 15.14 1.74 32.52
CA PHE A 109 13.74 2.11 32.61
C PHE A 109 12.93 1.41 31.54
N ASP A 110 12.01 0.55 31.97
CA ASP A 110 11.00 -0.01 31.09
C ASP A 110 9.93 1.05 30.83
N MET A 111 10.26 1.99 29.97
CA MET A 111 9.27 2.89 29.39
C MET A 111 8.50 2.05 28.37
N LYS A 112 7.59 1.20 28.83
CA LYS A 112 6.54 0.68 27.97
C LYS A 112 5.83 1.89 27.43
N CYS A 113 6.21 2.30 26.23
CA CYS A 113 5.31 3.09 25.41
C CYS A 113 4.10 2.18 25.24
N ASP A 114 3.06 2.44 26.00
CA ASP A 114 1.79 1.84 25.76
C ASP A 114 1.43 2.33 24.34
N LEU A 115 1.64 1.48 23.34
CA LEU A 115 1.27 1.77 21.93
C LEU A 115 -0.23 2.05 21.80
N LYS A 116 -1.00 1.78 22.87
CA LYS A 116 -2.36 2.28 23.10
C LYS A 116 -2.42 3.81 23.36
N CYS A 117 -1.27 4.48 23.48
CA CYS A 117 -1.28 5.93 23.63
C CYS A 117 -1.80 6.54 22.32
N ARG A 118 -2.97 7.15 22.37
CA ARG A 118 -3.65 7.88 21.28
C ARG A 118 -2.78 8.91 20.53
N SER A 119 -1.52 9.10 20.93
CA SER A 119 -0.54 9.95 20.24
C SER A 119 -0.11 9.44 18.86
N PHE A 120 -0.42 8.19 18.51
CA PHE A 120 -0.10 7.59 17.20
C PHE A 120 -1.30 7.42 16.27
N GLY A 121 -2.48 7.92 16.67
CA GLY A 121 -3.71 7.78 15.89
C GLY A 121 -4.53 6.51 16.23
N PRO A 122 -5.78 6.43 15.73
CA PRO A 122 -6.74 5.37 16.06
C PRO A 122 -6.32 3.98 15.54
N LEU A 123 -5.39 3.92 14.60
CA LEU A 123 -4.92 2.66 14.01
C LEU A 123 -3.58 2.19 14.59
N ALA A 124 -3.14 2.77 15.71
CA ALA A 124 -1.86 2.43 16.32
C ALA A 124 -1.75 0.93 16.64
N GLY A 125 -0.76 0.27 16.00
CA GLY A 125 -0.47 -1.15 16.16
C GLY A 125 -1.41 -2.11 15.42
N TYR A 126 -2.38 -1.63 14.65
CA TYR A 126 -3.12 -2.47 13.71
C TYR A 126 -2.28 -2.80 12.48
N ARG A 127 -2.32 -4.04 12.05
CA ARG A 127 -1.63 -4.54 10.85
C ARG A 127 -2.62 -4.61 9.68
N ILE A 128 -2.33 -3.86 8.62
CA ILE A 128 -3.25 -3.70 7.49
C ILE A 128 -2.58 -4.19 6.21
N GLY A 129 -3.12 -5.26 5.65
CA GLY A 129 -2.74 -5.78 4.34
C GLY A 129 -3.43 -5.00 3.21
N MET A 130 -2.70 -4.66 2.16
CA MET A 130 -3.25 -3.87 1.06
C MET A 130 -3.21 -4.65 -0.26
N VAL A 131 -4.34 -4.63 -0.98
CA VAL A 131 -4.48 -5.19 -2.32
C VAL A 131 -4.87 -4.08 -3.28
N GLY A 132 -4.00 -3.76 -4.24
CA GLY A 132 -4.25 -2.69 -5.19
C GLY A 132 -3.09 -2.44 -6.14
N THR A 133 -3.22 -1.43 -7.00
CA THR A 133 -2.07 -0.95 -7.80
C THR A 133 -1.04 -0.27 -6.89
N ARG A 134 0.22 -0.26 -7.31
CA ARG A 134 1.31 0.36 -6.54
C ARG A 134 0.98 1.80 -6.12
N HIS A 135 0.53 2.63 -7.06
CA HIS A 135 0.15 4.00 -6.75
C HIS A 135 -0.94 4.10 -5.68
N PHE A 136 -1.95 3.20 -5.74
CA PHE A 136 -3.01 3.17 -4.74
C PHE A 136 -2.49 2.71 -3.37
N THR A 137 -1.71 1.62 -3.32
CA THR A 137 -1.16 1.09 -2.07
C THR A 137 -0.15 2.04 -1.42
N ASP A 138 0.66 2.78 -2.22
CA ASP A 138 1.57 3.80 -1.70
C ASP A 138 0.78 4.96 -1.07
N SER A 139 -0.26 5.47 -1.74
CA SER A 139 -1.08 6.56 -1.23
C SER A 139 -1.91 6.16 -0.01
N LEU A 140 -2.55 4.98 -0.06
CA LEU A 140 -3.31 4.44 1.07
C LEU A 140 -2.38 4.14 2.25
N GLY A 141 -1.24 3.53 1.98
CA GLY A 141 -0.25 3.19 3.00
C GLY A 141 0.29 4.43 3.71
N HIS A 142 0.52 5.53 2.98
CA HIS A 142 0.89 6.80 3.60
C HIS A 142 -0.20 7.31 4.55
N ALA A 143 -1.45 7.34 4.11
CA ALA A 143 -2.57 7.82 4.91
C ALA A 143 -2.82 6.94 6.16
N LEU A 144 -2.76 5.60 6.02
CA LEU A 144 -2.92 4.67 7.15
C LEU A 144 -1.77 4.77 8.17
N LYS A 145 -0.53 5.01 7.71
CA LYS A 145 0.63 5.24 8.59
C LYS A 145 0.48 6.52 9.41
N GLN A 146 -0.12 7.57 8.85
CA GLN A 146 -0.42 8.80 9.60
C GLN A 146 -1.37 8.53 10.76
N GLU A 147 -2.26 7.53 10.64
CA GLU A 147 -3.15 7.06 11.70
C GLU A 147 -2.50 5.99 12.60
N GLY A 148 -1.21 5.70 12.42
CA GLY A 148 -0.43 4.79 13.27
C GLY A 148 -0.42 3.32 12.86
N ALA A 149 -1.00 2.95 11.71
CA ALA A 149 -1.05 1.56 11.27
C ALA A 149 0.30 1.03 10.77
N VAL A 150 0.52 -0.27 10.95
CA VAL A 150 1.53 -1.05 10.24
C VAL A 150 0.92 -1.55 8.94
N VAL A 151 1.43 -1.09 7.80
CA VAL A 151 0.84 -1.38 6.49
C VAL A 151 1.79 -2.17 5.61
N LEU A 152 1.25 -3.18 4.93
CA LEU A 152 2.01 -4.03 4.02
C LEU A 152 1.23 -4.26 2.72
N PRO A 153 1.82 -3.98 1.55
CA PRO A 153 1.25 -4.47 0.30
C PRO A 153 1.40 -5.98 0.24
N ILE A 154 0.29 -6.71 0.18
CA ILE A 154 0.28 -8.17 0.09
C ILE A 154 0.13 -8.65 -1.35
N LEU A 155 -0.60 -7.89 -2.16
CA LEU A 155 -0.80 -8.19 -3.57
C LEU A 155 -0.85 -6.91 -4.39
N GLU A 156 0.12 -6.77 -5.29
CA GLU A 156 0.21 -5.65 -6.22
C GLU A 156 -0.52 -5.96 -7.51
N MET A 157 -1.47 -5.10 -7.88
CA MET A 157 -2.19 -5.18 -9.14
C MET A 157 -1.41 -4.46 -10.23
N LYS A 158 -0.89 -5.21 -11.19
CA LYS A 158 -0.11 -4.67 -12.30
C LYS A 158 -0.95 -4.63 -13.58
N VAL A 159 -0.94 -3.50 -14.23
CA VAL A 159 -1.54 -3.33 -15.56
C VAL A 159 -0.52 -3.77 -16.62
N ILE A 160 -0.85 -4.81 -17.36
CA ILE A 160 -0.06 -5.32 -18.49
C ILE A 160 -0.68 -4.77 -19.78
N SER A 161 0.07 -3.92 -20.47
CA SER A 161 -0.37 -3.32 -21.73
C SER A 161 -0.32 -4.34 -22.89
N HIS A 162 -1.34 -4.29 -23.73
CA HIS A 162 -1.46 -5.02 -24.99
C HIS A 162 -1.63 -4.08 -26.19
N THR A 163 -1.31 -2.80 -26.05
CA THR A 163 -1.45 -1.78 -27.11
C THR A 163 -0.72 -2.15 -28.39
N LYS A 164 0.33 -2.96 -28.29
CA LYS A 164 1.12 -3.45 -29.44
C LYS A 164 0.61 -4.75 -30.03
N CYS A 165 -0.54 -5.27 -29.62
CA CYS A 165 -1.11 -6.45 -30.27
C CYS A 165 -1.55 -6.13 -31.71
N PRO A 166 -1.52 -7.11 -32.64
CA PRO A 166 -1.84 -6.88 -34.06
C PRO A 166 -3.20 -6.21 -34.28
N ALA A 167 -4.23 -6.63 -33.55
CA ALA A 167 -5.57 -6.06 -33.66
C ALA A 167 -5.60 -4.57 -33.29
N MET A 168 -4.89 -4.17 -32.21
CA MET A 168 -4.84 -2.76 -31.80
C MET A 168 -4.03 -1.92 -32.77
N GLN A 169 -2.93 -2.45 -33.29
CA GLN A 169 -2.12 -1.78 -34.31
C GLN A 169 -2.90 -1.58 -35.61
N GLU A 170 -3.75 -2.54 -35.99
CA GLU A 170 -4.65 -2.40 -37.14
C GLU A 170 -5.72 -1.34 -36.88
N ALA A 171 -6.33 -1.33 -35.69
CA ALA A 171 -7.29 -0.30 -35.31
C ALA A 171 -6.68 1.12 -35.36
N TYR A 172 -5.44 1.30 -34.89
CA TYR A 172 -4.74 2.57 -35.00
C TYR A 172 -4.51 3.03 -36.44
N ARG A 173 -4.19 2.10 -37.36
CA ARG A 173 -4.04 2.43 -38.80
C ARG A 173 -5.36 2.82 -39.45
N ASN A 174 -6.45 2.28 -38.95
CA ASN A 174 -7.79 2.45 -39.49
C ASN A 174 -8.70 3.36 -38.66
N LEU A 175 -8.12 4.28 -37.86
CA LEU A 175 -8.89 5.20 -37.00
C LEU A 175 -9.96 5.98 -37.78
N ALA A 176 -9.69 6.33 -39.04
CA ALA A 176 -10.65 7.01 -39.92
C ALA A 176 -11.95 6.25 -40.18
N ALA A 177 -11.96 4.92 -39.98
CA ALA A 177 -13.15 4.10 -40.18
C ALA A 177 -14.10 4.08 -38.99
N TYR A 178 -13.63 4.50 -37.77
CA TYR A 178 -14.45 4.49 -36.58
C TYR A 178 -15.18 5.82 -36.39
N THR A 179 -16.44 5.75 -35.98
CA THR A 179 -17.24 6.92 -35.59
C THR A 179 -17.32 7.08 -34.08
N TRP A 180 -17.11 5.99 -33.33
CA TRP A 180 -17.13 5.98 -31.87
C TRP A 180 -15.97 5.19 -31.27
N LEU A 181 -15.47 5.72 -30.15
CA LEU A 181 -14.46 5.06 -29.31
C LEU A 181 -14.97 4.95 -27.88
N ILE A 182 -15.06 3.73 -27.38
CA ILE A 182 -15.62 3.41 -26.06
C ILE A 182 -14.52 3.04 -25.09
N PHE A 183 -14.48 3.75 -23.96
CA PHE A 183 -13.60 3.44 -22.84
C PHE A 183 -14.40 3.05 -21.60
N THR A 184 -14.11 1.87 -21.06
CA THR A 184 -14.72 1.36 -19.83
C THR A 184 -13.83 1.55 -18.59
N SER A 185 -12.72 2.29 -18.70
CA SER A 185 -11.80 2.57 -17.58
C SER A 185 -10.83 3.69 -17.91
N ALA A 186 -10.34 4.40 -16.87
CA ALA A 186 -9.27 5.39 -16.97
C ALA A 186 -7.95 4.78 -17.50
N ASN A 187 -7.61 3.54 -17.11
CA ASN A 187 -6.43 2.86 -17.64
C ASN A 187 -6.52 2.63 -19.15
N GLY A 188 -7.72 2.32 -19.68
CA GLY A 188 -7.95 2.18 -21.11
C GLY A 188 -7.66 3.47 -21.86
N VAL A 189 -8.19 4.60 -21.38
CA VAL A 189 -7.90 5.93 -21.93
C VAL A 189 -6.40 6.19 -21.93
N ARG A 190 -5.77 6.08 -20.78
CA ARG A 190 -4.33 6.39 -20.63
C ARG A 190 -3.46 5.58 -21.58
N LEU A 191 -3.66 4.26 -21.62
CA LEU A 191 -2.86 3.38 -22.48
C LEU A 191 -3.09 3.62 -23.96
N PHE A 192 -4.32 3.91 -24.36
CA PHE A 192 -4.65 4.24 -25.75
C PHE A 192 -3.91 5.48 -26.22
N PHE A 193 -4.01 6.57 -25.49
CA PHE A 193 -3.38 7.84 -25.85
C PHE A 193 -1.85 7.79 -25.71
N GLN A 194 -1.32 7.11 -24.69
CA GLN A 194 0.13 6.90 -24.55
C GLN A 194 0.72 6.15 -25.74
N GLU A 195 0.04 5.12 -26.25
CA GLU A 195 0.52 4.41 -27.43
C GLU A 195 0.45 5.27 -28.68
N MET A 196 -0.61 6.05 -28.88
CA MET A 196 -0.66 7.04 -29.97
C MET A 196 0.54 7.99 -29.92
N GLN A 197 0.84 8.51 -28.73
CA GLN A 197 1.95 9.43 -28.52
C GLN A 197 3.30 8.76 -28.80
N HIS A 198 3.54 7.54 -28.27
CA HIS A 198 4.77 6.78 -28.52
C HIS A 198 4.98 6.41 -29.98
N SER A 199 3.88 6.19 -30.72
CA SER A 199 3.90 5.87 -32.14
C SER A 199 3.95 7.12 -33.03
N GLY A 200 4.03 8.33 -32.45
CA GLY A 200 4.07 9.59 -33.19
C GLY A 200 2.75 9.94 -33.92
N MET A 201 1.64 9.33 -33.52
CA MET A 201 0.33 9.61 -34.11
C MET A 201 -0.24 10.94 -33.60
N ASP A 202 -0.82 11.71 -34.49
CA ASP A 202 -1.45 13.00 -34.16
C ASP A 202 -2.87 12.79 -33.64
N TYR A 203 -3.21 13.42 -32.52
CA TYR A 203 -4.56 13.36 -31.93
C TYR A 203 -5.64 13.96 -32.82
N ARG A 204 -5.29 14.77 -33.82
CA ARG A 204 -6.22 15.25 -34.85
C ARG A 204 -6.87 14.12 -35.65
N LEU A 205 -6.25 12.94 -35.70
CA LEU A 205 -6.85 11.74 -36.28
C LEU A 205 -8.14 11.30 -35.58
N LEU A 206 -8.36 11.76 -34.33
CA LEU A 206 -9.55 11.47 -33.55
C LEU A 206 -10.64 12.56 -33.66
N GLY A 207 -10.41 13.63 -34.40
CA GLY A 207 -11.29 14.79 -34.45
C GLY A 207 -12.71 14.53 -34.98
N HIS A 208 -12.94 13.42 -35.67
CA HIS A 208 -14.24 12.99 -36.16
C HIS A 208 -14.88 11.90 -35.30
N ILE A 209 -14.15 11.35 -34.34
CA ILE A 209 -14.60 10.23 -33.47
C ILE A 209 -15.31 10.81 -32.24
N LYS A 210 -16.48 10.28 -31.95
CA LYS A 210 -17.19 10.51 -30.68
C LYS A 210 -16.71 9.57 -29.59
N PHE A 211 -16.69 10.05 -28.36
CA PHE A 211 -16.21 9.30 -27.22
C PHE A 211 -17.35 8.90 -26.29
N ALA A 212 -17.38 7.62 -25.90
CA ALA A 212 -18.26 7.16 -24.83
C ALA A 212 -17.44 6.62 -23.66
N VAL A 213 -17.81 6.99 -22.44
CA VAL A 213 -17.12 6.57 -21.22
C VAL A 213 -18.11 5.98 -20.22
N ILE A 214 -17.63 5.04 -19.40
CA ILE A 214 -18.50 4.35 -18.44
C ILE A 214 -18.87 5.22 -17.23
N GLY A 215 -18.09 6.25 -16.92
CA GLY A 215 -18.33 7.10 -15.74
C GLY A 215 -17.26 8.17 -15.53
N ASP A 216 -17.44 9.00 -14.51
CA ASP A 216 -16.66 10.21 -14.21
C ASP A 216 -15.14 10.02 -14.18
N GLY A 217 -14.66 8.96 -13.55
CA GLY A 217 -13.21 8.69 -13.46
C GLY A 217 -12.58 8.48 -14.85
N THR A 218 -13.31 7.83 -15.75
CA THR A 218 -12.89 7.63 -17.15
C THR A 218 -13.00 8.93 -17.95
N GLY A 219 -14.07 9.70 -17.73
CA GLY A 219 -14.27 11.01 -18.36
C GLY A 219 -13.20 12.01 -17.96
N ARG A 220 -12.83 12.08 -16.67
CA ARG A 220 -11.74 12.95 -16.20
C ARG A 220 -10.39 12.57 -16.82
N GLU A 221 -10.12 11.28 -16.96
CA GLU A 221 -8.88 10.85 -17.62
C GLU A 221 -8.88 11.23 -19.12
N LEU A 222 -10.03 11.13 -19.78
CA LEU A 222 -10.18 11.58 -21.19
C LEU A 222 -9.92 13.07 -21.31
N ALA A 223 -10.43 13.89 -20.38
CA ALA A 223 -10.22 15.33 -20.34
C ALA A 223 -8.74 15.71 -20.17
N ASN A 224 -7.92 14.90 -19.50
CA ASN A 224 -6.47 15.12 -19.39
C ASN A 224 -5.76 15.08 -20.76
N PHE A 225 -6.36 14.43 -21.76
CA PHE A 225 -5.86 14.40 -23.15
C PHE A 225 -6.54 15.42 -24.06
N GLY A 226 -7.39 16.29 -23.49
CA GLY A 226 -8.06 17.37 -24.21
C GLY A 226 -9.37 16.98 -24.89
N PHE A 227 -9.95 15.83 -24.57
CA PHE A 227 -11.21 15.34 -25.12
C PHE A 227 -12.31 15.27 -24.06
N HIS A 228 -13.56 15.45 -24.47
CA HIS A 228 -14.73 15.25 -23.63
C HIS A 228 -15.55 14.07 -24.17
N ALA A 229 -16.25 13.39 -23.26
CA ALA A 229 -17.15 12.34 -23.67
C ALA A 229 -18.43 12.93 -24.28
N ASP A 230 -18.82 12.41 -25.46
CA ASP A 230 -20.10 12.71 -26.09
C ASP A 230 -21.24 11.94 -25.43
N TYR A 231 -20.91 10.80 -24.79
CA TYR A 231 -21.85 10.01 -24.03
C TYR A 231 -21.26 9.44 -22.75
N MET A 232 -22.01 9.57 -21.66
CA MET A 232 -21.74 8.92 -20.38
C MET A 232 -23.09 8.58 -19.72
N PRO A 233 -23.31 7.34 -19.25
CA PRO A 233 -24.57 6.96 -18.61
C PRO A 233 -24.71 7.55 -17.21
N ASP A 234 -25.93 7.75 -16.73
CA ASP A 234 -26.19 8.19 -15.35
C ASP A 234 -25.83 7.11 -14.31
N SER A 235 -25.91 5.83 -14.69
CA SER A 235 -25.46 4.71 -13.88
C SER A 235 -24.15 4.15 -14.44
N PHE A 236 -23.08 4.20 -13.68
CA PHE A 236 -21.71 3.88 -14.10
C PHE A 236 -21.48 2.37 -14.22
N CYS A 237 -22.25 1.72 -15.07
CA CYS A 237 -22.13 0.28 -15.34
C CYS A 237 -22.18 -0.03 -16.85
N ALA A 238 -21.65 -1.20 -17.21
CA ALA A 238 -21.55 -1.64 -18.60
C ALA A 238 -22.93 -1.79 -19.28
N GLU A 239 -23.95 -2.18 -18.52
CA GLU A 239 -25.33 -2.34 -19.03
C GLU A 239 -25.94 -0.98 -19.40
N ALA A 240 -25.85 0.02 -18.52
CA ALA A 240 -26.38 1.35 -18.77
C ALA A 240 -25.65 2.02 -19.94
N LEU A 241 -24.31 1.89 -20.02
CA LEU A 241 -23.52 2.37 -21.15
C LEU A 241 -23.99 1.74 -22.45
N ALA A 242 -24.15 0.42 -22.50
CA ALA A 242 -24.55 -0.31 -23.70
C ALA A 242 -25.98 0.05 -24.16
N ARG A 243 -26.95 0.11 -23.22
CA ARG A 243 -28.35 0.45 -23.52
C ARG A 243 -28.47 1.87 -24.07
N GLY A 244 -27.77 2.82 -23.46
CA GLY A 244 -27.79 4.19 -23.94
C GLY A 244 -27.13 4.33 -25.31
N LEU A 245 -25.99 3.70 -25.55
CA LEU A 245 -25.36 3.66 -26.87
C LEU A 245 -26.27 3.02 -27.92
N ALA A 246 -26.93 1.92 -27.60
CA ALA A 246 -27.87 1.27 -28.51
C ALA A 246 -29.07 2.14 -28.88
N SER A 247 -29.41 3.15 -28.10
CA SER A 247 -30.48 4.11 -28.38
C SER A 247 -30.08 5.30 -29.28
N ILE A 248 -28.77 5.60 -29.37
CA ILE A 248 -28.26 6.74 -30.10
C ILE A 248 -27.44 6.39 -31.33
N LEU A 249 -26.94 5.14 -31.41
CA LEU A 249 -26.14 4.65 -32.53
C LEU A 249 -27.02 4.08 -33.63
N THR A 250 -26.48 4.09 -34.83
CA THR A 250 -27.15 3.60 -36.06
C THR A 250 -26.28 2.58 -36.76
N ASP A 251 -26.83 1.89 -37.76
CA ASP A 251 -26.12 0.90 -38.58
C ASP A 251 -24.93 1.48 -39.38
N SER A 252 -24.90 2.83 -39.53
CA SER A 252 -23.77 3.53 -40.17
C SER A 252 -22.58 3.76 -39.21
N ASP A 253 -22.77 3.55 -37.89
CA ASP A 253 -21.73 3.76 -36.92
C ASP A 253 -20.79 2.56 -36.82
N ARG A 254 -19.51 2.82 -36.71
CA ARG A 254 -18.49 1.82 -36.45
C ARG A 254 -17.79 2.12 -35.14
N ILE A 255 -17.82 1.14 -34.25
CA ILE A 255 -17.42 1.30 -32.86
C ILE A 255 -16.07 0.62 -32.61
N LEU A 256 -15.14 1.31 -31.98
CA LEU A 256 -13.96 0.70 -31.38
C LEU A 256 -14.15 0.64 -29.85
N ILE A 257 -14.09 -0.55 -29.28
CA ILE A 257 -14.09 -0.77 -27.83
C ILE A 257 -12.68 -1.14 -27.42
N ALA A 258 -12.00 -0.23 -26.70
CA ALA A 258 -10.64 -0.44 -26.18
C ALA A 258 -10.71 -0.64 -24.66
N ARG A 259 -10.63 -1.90 -24.21
CA ARG A 259 -10.92 -2.25 -22.81
C ARG A 259 -9.97 -3.30 -22.21
N SER A 260 -10.16 -3.60 -20.93
CA SER A 260 -9.43 -4.68 -20.26
C SER A 260 -9.92 -6.06 -20.70
N ARG A 261 -9.05 -7.08 -20.63
CA ARG A 261 -9.40 -8.49 -20.87
C ARG A 261 -10.58 -8.98 -20.00
N GLY A 262 -10.71 -8.46 -18.79
CA GLY A 262 -11.82 -8.80 -17.87
C GLY A 262 -13.05 -7.89 -18.00
N GLY A 263 -13.22 -7.20 -19.15
CA GLY A 263 -14.38 -6.35 -19.40
C GLY A 263 -15.69 -7.15 -19.43
N SER A 264 -16.79 -6.52 -18.95
CA SER A 264 -18.10 -7.16 -18.87
C SER A 264 -18.61 -7.58 -20.26
N PRO A 265 -19.03 -8.83 -20.47
CA PRO A 265 -19.61 -9.28 -21.73
C PRO A 265 -21.00 -8.65 -22.01
N VAL A 266 -21.63 -8.05 -21.01
CA VAL A 266 -22.93 -7.39 -21.16
C VAL A 266 -22.87 -6.25 -22.17
N LEU A 267 -21.76 -5.51 -22.23
CA LEU A 267 -21.58 -4.43 -23.20
C LEU A 267 -21.72 -4.93 -24.64
N THR A 268 -20.91 -5.91 -25.01
CA THR A 268 -20.92 -6.46 -26.38
C THR A 268 -22.22 -7.20 -26.71
N SER A 269 -22.78 -7.96 -25.76
CA SER A 269 -24.04 -8.66 -25.96
C SER A 269 -25.24 -7.73 -26.28
N ILE A 270 -25.28 -6.54 -25.68
CA ILE A 270 -26.35 -5.57 -25.97
C ILE A 270 -26.11 -4.90 -27.33
N LEU A 271 -24.88 -4.54 -27.68
CA LEU A 271 -24.54 -3.95 -28.97
C LEU A 271 -24.82 -4.94 -30.14
N GLU A 272 -24.48 -6.22 -29.94
CA GLU A 272 -24.80 -7.30 -30.92
C GLU A 272 -26.31 -7.43 -31.14
N LYS A 273 -27.11 -7.46 -30.06
CA LYS A 273 -28.56 -7.51 -30.13
C LYS A 273 -29.18 -6.30 -30.85
N ALA A 274 -28.50 -5.16 -30.77
CA ALA A 274 -28.90 -3.94 -31.48
C ALA A 274 -28.41 -3.91 -32.94
N GLY A 275 -27.69 -4.94 -33.45
CA GLY A 275 -27.18 -5.00 -34.79
C GLY A 275 -25.99 -4.07 -35.08
N LEU A 276 -25.35 -3.52 -34.06
CA LEU A 276 -24.29 -2.55 -34.23
C LEU A 276 -22.93 -3.20 -34.52
N VAL A 277 -22.16 -2.58 -35.40
CA VAL A 277 -20.84 -3.06 -35.82
C VAL A 277 -19.77 -2.51 -34.89
N TYR A 278 -18.99 -3.40 -34.28
CA TYR A 278 -17.93 -3.01 -33.38
C TYR A 278 -16.68 -3.91 -33.48
N ASP A 279 -15.54 -3.35 -33.14
CA ASP A 279 -14.30 -4.08 -32.88
C ASP A 279 -14.04 -4.01 -31.35
N ASP A 280 -14.01 -5.17 -30.68
CA ASP A 280 -13.73 -5.28 -29.23
C ASP A 280 -12.30 -5.76 -29.03
N ILE A 281 -11.42 -4.83 -28.63
CA ILE A 281 -9.98 -5.08 -28.53
C ILE A 281 -9.51 -5.02 -27.09
N VAL A 282 -8.80 -6.08 -26.67
CA VAL A 282 -8.14 -6.12 -25.38
C VAL A 282 -6.92 -5.22 -25.40
N LEU A 283 -7.03 -4.05 -24.76
CA LEU A 283 -5.97 -3.07 -24.67
C LEU A 283 -5.00 -3.37 -23.53
N TYR A 284 -5.46 -3.99 -22.46
CA TYR A 284 -4.66 -4.37 -21.30
C TYR A 284 -5.31 -5.50 -20.50
N GLN A 285 -4.52 -6.07 -19.61
CA GLN A 285 -5.03 -6.95 -18.56
C GLN A 285 -4.46 -6.51 -17.21
N VAL A 286 -5.12 -6.91 -16.12
CA VAL A 286 -4.68 -6.63 -14.76
C VAL A 286 -4.33 -7.95 -14.11
N GLU A 287 -3.07 -8.08 -13.68
CA GLU A 287 -2.56 -9.26 -13.00
C GLU A 287 -2.19 -8.93 -11.56
N GLY A 288 -2.44 -9.86 -10.64
CA GLY A 288 -2.01 -9.77 -9.26
C GLY A 288 -0.64 -10.43 -9.08
N ARG A 289 0.31 -9.69 -8.51
CA ARG A 289 1.62 -10.22 -8.11
C ARG A 289 1.72 -10.17 -6.58
N LEU A 290 2.07 -11.30 -5.96
CA LEU A 290 2.40 -11.34 -4.54
C LEU A 290 3.65 -10.50 -4.26
N VAL A 291 3.57 -9.64 -3.25
CA VAL A 291 4.64 -8.71 -2.86
C VAL A 291 5.23 -9.09 -1.51
N SER A 292 4.40 -9.64 -0.59
CA SER A 292 4.84 -9.99 0.75
C SER A 292 5.67 -11.27 0.78
N GLU A 293 6.77 -11.24 1.51
CA GLU A 293 7.50 -12.45 1.89
C GLU A 293 6.61 -13.31 2.82
N GLN A 294 6.75 -14.64 2.74
CA GLN A 294 5.98 -15.63 3.53
C GLN A 294 5.97 -15.29 5.04
N ARG A 295 7.08 -14.79 5.56
CA ARG A 295 7.26 -14.43 6.97
C ARG A 295 6.31 -13.32 7.46
N GLN A 296 5.94 -12.38 6.59
CA GLN A 296 5.04 -11.27 6.94
C GLN A 296 3.57 -11.70 6.97
N ALA A 297 3.21 -12.74 6.20
CA ALA A 297 1.88 -13.33 6.22
C ALA A 297 1.64 -14.17 7.50
N GLU A 298 2.70 -14.74 8.09
CA GLU A 298 2.64 -15.52 9.33
C GLU A 298 2.25 -14.69 10.56
N GLU A 299 2.59 -13.39 10.57
CA GLU A 299 2.24 -12.48 11.67
C GLU A 299 0.76 -12.04 11.68
N GLY A 300 0.01 -12.37 10.63
CA GLY A 300 -1.42 -12.05 10.49
C GLY A 300 -1.72 -10.59 10.16
N PHE A 301 -2.96 -10.34 9.73
CA PHE A 301 -3.48 -9.00 9.46
C PHE A 301 -4.81 -8.80 10.16
N ASP A 302 -4.97 -7.63 10.77
CA ASP A 302 -6.24 -7.21 11.38
C ASP A 302 -7.25 -6.79 10.31
N TYR A 303 -6.76 -6.13 9.25
CA TYR A 303 -7.56 -5.71 8.11
C TYR A 303 -6.86 -6.06 6.80
N ILE A 304 -7.66 -6.39 5.77
CA ILE A 304 -7.20 -6.46 4.37
C ILE A 304 -8.07 -5.55 3.53
N THR A 305 -7.45 -4.62 2.81
CA THR A 305 -8.14 -3.62 1.99
C THR A 305 -8.14 -3.99 0.52
N PHE A 306 -9.29 -3.78 -0.14
CA PHE A 306 -9.49 -4.03 -1.56
C PHE A 306 -9.88 -2.74 -2.28
N ALA A 307 -9.06 -2.34 -3.27
CA ALA A 307 -9.28 -1.17 -4.10
C ALA A 307 -10.24 -1.43 -5.28
N SER A 308 -10.50 -2.69 -5.63
CA SER A 308 -11.30 -3.04 -6.81
C SER A 308 -11.75 -4.49 -6.82
N ALA A 309 -12.79 -4.80 -7.59
CA ALA A 309 -13.24 -6.17 -7.84
C ALA A 309 -12.15 -7.07 -8.44
N SER A 310 -11.29 -6.52 -9.31
CA SER A 310 -10.14 -7.30 -9.86
C SER A 310 -9.13 -7.67 -8.77
N GLY A 311 -8.92 -6.79 -7.79
CA GLY A 311 -8.07 -7.07 -6.62
C GLY A 311 -8.64 -8.22 -5.77
N VAL A 312 -9.95 -8.23 -5.54
CA VAL A 312 -10.64 -9.33 -4.86
C VAL A 312 -10.42 -10.65 -5.59
N ARG A 313 -10.68 -10.71 -6.89
CA ARG A 313 -10.47 -11.93 -7.69
C ARG A 313 -9.03 -12.42 -7.63
N ALA A 314 -8.06 -11.51 -7.79
CA ALA A 314 -6.65 -11.85 -7.73
C ALA A 314 -6.25 -12.37 -6.33
N TYR A 315 -6.76 -11.77 -5.27
CA TYR A 315 -6.55 -12.22 -3.90
C TYR A 315 -7.09 -13.63 -3.68
N LEU A 316 -8.33 -13.90 -4.06
CA LEU A 316 -8.96 -15.21 -3.90
C LEU A 316 -8.26 -16.31 -4.74
N SER A 317 -7.76 -15.94 -5.92
CA SER A 317 -7.01 -16.86 -6.79
C SER A 317 -5.57 -17.08 -6.36
N SER A 318 -5.02 -16.24 -5.47
CA SER A 318 -3.61 -16.32 -5.05
C SER A 318 -3.31 -17.49 -4.12
N GLY A 319 -4.32 -18.10 -3.50
CA GLY A 319 -4.15 -19.14 -2.51
C GLY A 319 -3.46 -18.68 -1.21
N LEU A 320 -3.38 -17.37 -0.98
CA LEU A 320 -2.80 -16.83 0.24
C LEU A 320 -3.60 -17.28 1.46
N ASN A 321 -2.94 -17.98 2.36
CA ASN A 321 -3.44 -18.29 3.69
C ASN A 321 -2.91 -17.22 4.65
N ILE A 322 -3.79 -16.35 5.15
CA ILE A 322 -3.44 -15.24 6.03
C ILE A 322 -3.92 -15.56 7.44
N ASN A 323 -3.00 -15.47 8.39
CA ASN A 323 -3.31 -15.64 9.80
C ASN A 323 -4.17 -14.48 10.31
N PRO A 324 -5.05 -14.72 11.29
CA PRO A 324 -5.83 -13.68 11.96
C PRO A 324 -4.93 -12.61 12.58
N GLY A 325 -5.39 -11.37 12.56
CA GLY A 325 -4.71 -10.26 13.20
C GLY A 325 -4.67 -10.41 14.73
N GLN A 326 -3.58 -9.98 15.33
CA GLN A 326 -3.36 -10.11 16.78
C GLN A 326 -4.32 -9.25 17.62
N ARG A 327 -4.79 -8.13 17.07
CA ARG A 327 -5.70 -7.22 17.78
C ARG A 327 -7.17 -7.56 17.60
N THR A 328 -7.54 -8.02 16.41
CA THR A 328 -8.95 -8.30 16.10
C THR A 328 -9.32 -9.76 16.33
N GLY A 329 -8.36 -10.66 16.51
CA GLY A 329 -8.56 -12.11 16.60
C GLY A 329 -9.07 -12.76 15.31
N GLN A 330 -9.30 -11.95 14.27
CA GLN A 330 -9.73 -12.35 12.93
C GLN A 330 -9.26 -11.32 11.91
N THR A 331 -9.13 -11.70 10.65
CA THR A 331 -8.88 -10.75 9.56
C THR A 331 -10.19 -10.19 9.04
N ARG A 332 -10.32 -8.86 9.03
CA ARG A 332 -11.50 -8.16 8.48
C ARG A 332 -11.25 -7.68 7.07
N LEU A 333 -12.21 -7.91 6.19
CA LEU A 333 -12.13 -7.56 4.78
C LEU A 333 -12.81 -6.20 4.54
N VAL A 334 -12.03 -5.26 4.03
CA VAL A 334 -12.42 -3.86 3.84
C VAL A 334 -12.45 -3.52 2.37
N CYS A 335 -13.61 -3.08 1.86
CA CYS A 335 -13.82 -2.72 0.48
C CYS A 335 -13.95 -1.21 0.30
N ILE A 336 -13.36 -0.68 -0.77
CA ILE A 336 -13.47 0.75 -1.13
C ILE A 336 -14.89 1.15 -1.49
N GLY A 337 -15.76 0.20 -1.85
CA GLY A 337 -17.15 0.48 -2.22
C GLY A 337 -17.93 -0.77 -2.62
N ASP A 338 -19.21 -0.58 -2.93
CA ASP A 338 -20.21 -1.63 -3.14
C ASP A 338 -19.88 -2.60 -4.28
N ILE A 339 -19.29 -2.12 -5.38
CA ILE A 339 -18.87 -2.97 -6.50
C ILE A 339 -17.81 -3.98 -6.05
N THR A 340 -16.87 -3.53 -5.22
CA THR A 340 -15.80 -4.37 -4.67
C THR A 340 -16.36 -5.36 -3.63
N ALA A 341 -17.25 -4.91 -2.75
CA ALA A 341 -17.96 -5.76 -1.79
C ALA A 341 -18.86 -6.78 -2.48
N GLY A 342 -19.54 -6.38 -3.58
CA GLY A 342 -20.34 -7.27 -4.41
C GLY A 342 -19.53 -8.40 -5.06
N GLU A 343 -18.26 -8.16 -5.35
CA GLU A 343 -17.38 -9.22 -5.88
C GLU A 343 -17.05 -10.26 -4.81
N LEU A 344 -16.75 -9.87 -3.57
CA LEU A 344 -16.61 -10.81 -2.44
C LEU A 344 -17.89 -11.64 -2.26
N LYS A 345 -19.06 -11.00 -2.32
CA LYS A 345 -20.36 -11.66 -2.16
C LYS A 345 -20.62 -12.74 -3.23
N LYS A 346 -20.16 -12.55 -4.48
CA LYS A 346 -20.26 -13.57 -5.54
C LYS A 346 -19.49 -14.85 -5.20
N HIS A 347 -18.47 -14.74 -4.36
CA HIS A 347 -17.67 -15.87 -3.86
C HIS A 347 -18.12 -16.37 -2.47
N GLY A 348 -19.31 -15.98 -2.00
CA GLY A 348 -19.84 -16.40 -0.71
C GLY A 348 -19.19 -15.72 0.50
N ILE A 349 -18.39 -14.68 0.28
CA ILE A 349 -17.66 -13.95 1.34
C ILE A 349 -18.34 -12.59 1.56
N LYS A 350 -18.58 -12.24 2.83
CA LYS A 350 -19.11 -10.93 3.21
C LYS A 350 -17.97 -9.97 3.48
N ALA A 351 -18.00 -8.77 2.90
CA ALA A 351 -17.16 -7.68 3.34
C ALA A 351 -17.55 -7.27 4.77
N ASP A 352 -16.59 -7.10 5.66
CA ASP A 352 -16.82 -6.64 7.01
C ASP A 352 -17.08 -5.14 7.04
N ILE A 353 -16.38 -4.41 6.18
CA ILE A 353 -16.45 -2.95 6.09
C ILE A 353 -16.52 -2.56 4.61
N THR A 354 -17.43 -1.65 4.28
CA THR A 354 -17.48 -0.99 2.99
C THR A 354 -17.42 0.51 3.22
N ALA A 355 -16.47 1.21 2.58
CA ALA A 355 -16.33 2.64 2.74
C ALA A 355 -17.55 3.38 2.18
N GLY A 356 -18.02 4.40 2.90
CA GLY A 356 -19.16 5.23 2.47
C GLY A 356 -18.83 6.17 1.32
N THR A 357 -17.55 6.42 1.06
CA THR A 357 -17.05 7.23 -0.06
C THR A 357 -15.92 6.51 -0.77
N TYR A 358 -15.95 6.51 -2.11
CA TYR A 358 -15.09 5.67 -2.97
C TYR A 358 -13.70 6.28 -3.21
N HIS A 359 -13.02 6.72 -2.12
CA HIS A 359 -11.67 7.28 -2.16
C HIS A 359 -10.86 6.87 -0.91
N ILE A 360 -9.55 7.15 -0.95
CA ILE A 360 -8.59 6.70 0.09
C ILE A 360 -9.02 7.16 1.49
N GLN A 361 -9.37 8.44 1.67
CA GLN A 361 -9.77 8.97 2.98
C GLN A 361 -11.02 8.28 3.52
N GLY A 362 -12.00 7.96 2.65
CA GLY A 362 -13.18 7.20 3.06
C GLY A 362 -12.83 5.79 3.57
N LEU A 363 -11.86 5.15 2.94
CA LEU A 363 -11.38 3.83 3.34
C LEU A 363 -10.64 3.91 4.70
N VAL A 364 -9.75 4.91 4.86
CA VAL A 364 -9.03 5.16 6.13
C VAL A 364 -10.00 5.43 7.26
N GLN A 365 -10.98 6.32 7.03
CA GLN A 365 -11.99 6.67 8.04
C GLN A 365 -12.82 5.45 8.46
N ALA A 366 -13.28 4.64 7.50
CA ALA A 366 -14.08 3.45 7.80
C ALA A 366 -13.31 2.42 8.65
N ILE A 367 -12.00 2.27 8.42
CA ILE A 367 -11.14 1.39 9.24
C ILE A 367 -10.94 2.00 10.64
N ALA A 368 -10.69 3.32 10.71
CA ALA A 368 -10.49 4.02 11.97
C ALA A 368 -11.74 3.97 12.87
N ASP A 369 -12.93 4.18 12.29
CA ASP A 369 -14.21 4.10 13.01
C ASP A 369 -14.47 2.70 13.58
N ASP A 370 -14.15 1.65 12.79
CA ASP A 370 -14.26 0.27 13.25
C ASP A 370 -13.27 -0.04 14.38
N ALA A 371 -12.03 0.41 14.27
CA ALA A 371 -11.01 0.23 15.29
C ALA A 371 -11.41 0.90 16.63
N ILE A 372 -11.92 2.14 16.58
CA ILE A 372 -12.40 2.89 17.74
C ILE A 372 -13.58 2.16 18.40
N SER A 373 -14.55 1.69 17.60
CA SER A 373 -15.74 0.99 18.11
C SER A 373 -15.36 -0.29 18.85
N ARG A 374 -14.40 -1.05 18.34
CA ARG A 374 -13.91 -2.29 18.97
C ARG A 374 -13.15 -2.05 20.27
N GLU A 375 -12.34 -0.99 20.31
CA GLU A 375 -11.64 -0.64 21.56
C GLU A 375 -12.64 -0.24 22.66
N ALA A 376 -13.74 0.42 22.30
CA ALA A 376 -14.81 0.76 23.22
C ALA A 376 -15.52 -0.49 23.76
N GLU A 377 -15.83 -1.46 22.89
CA GLU A 377 -16.48 -2.74 23.27
C GLU A 377 -15.53 -3.61 24.14
N GLY A 378 -14.24 -3.68 23.79
CA GLY A 378 -13.24 -4.42 24.58
C GLY A 378 -13.01 -3.82 25.97
N SER A 379 -13.16 -2.50 26.12
CA SER A 379 -13.01 -1.80 27.40
C SER A 379 -14.24 -1.94 28.31
N ALA A 380 -15.41 -2.26 27.74
CA ALA A 380 -16.65 -2.48 28.49
C ALA A 380 -16.80 -3.93 29.02
N SER A 381 -15.92 -4.83 28.57
CA SER A 381 -15.98 -6.27 28.91
C SER A 381 -14.94 -6.68 29.96
N VAL A 382 -14.18 -5.74 30.53
CA VAL A 382 -13.21 -5.90 31.63
C VAL A 382 -13.69 -5.11 32.86
#